data_119692c4ef550d74a47fb1ca5c4b4d06
#
_entry.id   119692c4ef550d74a47fb1ca5c4b4d06
#
_cell.length_a   1.000
_cell.length_b   1.000
_cell.length_c   1.000
_cell.angle_alpha   90.00
_cell.angle_beta   90.00
_cell.angle_gamma   90.00
#
_symmetry.space_group_name_H-M   'P 1'
#
loop_
_entity.id
_entity.type
_entity.pdbx_description
1 polymer ?
#
loop_
_entity_poly.entity_id
_entity_poly.type
_entity_poly.pdbx_seq_one_letter_code
_entity_poly.pdbx_strand_id
1 'polypeptide(L)'
;MTATLTLAASVFPRLYRDSVALLALASKLQQREHIVRAGVVMATPANLRLLAESDMLPDDVVAGTDDLLITVKGGDPGAVEDALAFAATALSSPDPGASQVSEQRPQTIVEGIAGRPGATVVTVSVPGTYAALVAEQALRRGLHVMCFSDNVPVEDEVRLKALAARRRLLMMGPDCGTAVLDGVPLGFANVLRPGPIGIVAASGTGAQEVSCLLDRAGVGNAALIGVGGRDLSSAVGGVMTELALDLLVADRSAEVIVVVSKPPAPAVAERLLARLGDIAAAGTPVVACLLGVDDADKPVAVRGTLEGAAIEAARLAGVTLPPAVAEPRAGTGAAGRVLGLYTGGTLAGEAKVLLGRAGLPAEVIDLGDDQYTAGRPHPMIDPGARAARIVQAAADPTVGVVLLDVVLGHGAHPDPAGAVAAAVLQARAAAHRPVMFIASICGTAADPQGFDAQANTLRAAGVLLAGSNAAAARLAIQLAGGAEPEGGRP
;
A
#
# COMPACT_ATOMS: atom_id res chain seq x y z
N MET A 1 -10.61 33.60 23.36
CA MET A 1 -11.84 32.87 23.74
C MET A 1 -11.75 31.52 23.03
N THR A 2 -11.53 30.45 23.75
CA THR A 2 -11.57 29.09 23.23
C THR A 2 -13.02 28.79 22.83
N ALA A 3 -13.29 28.65 21.55
CA ALA A 3 -14.63 28.26 21.08
C ALA A 3 -14.97 26.89 21.69
N THR A 4 -16.10 26.81 22.40
CA THR A 4 -16.59 25.54 22.96
C THR A 4 -17.03 24.66 21.79
N LEU A 5 -16.38 23.51 21.57
CA LEU A 5 -16.75 22.58 20.53
C LEU A 5 -17.97 21.75 20.98
N THR A 6 -18.96 21.66 20.12
CA THR A 6 -20.14 20.79 20.31
C THR A 6 -19.84 19.40 19.75
N LEU A 7 -20.09 18.36 20.55
CA LEU A 7 -20.02 16.96 20.13
C LEU A 7 -21.43 16.37 20.20
N ALA A 8 -21.89 15.75 19.11
CA ALA A 8 -23.16 15.04 19.05
C ALA A 8 -23.03 13.71 18.30
N ALA A 9 -23.96 12.80 18.57
CA ALA A 9 -23.94 11.47 17.95
C ALA A 9 -25.35 11.04 17.51
N SER A 10 -25.39 10.13 16.53
CA SER A 10 -26.60 9.41 16.11
C SER A 10 -26.32 7.94 15.98
N VAL A 11 -27.21 7.11 16.55
CA VAL A 11 -27.13 5.64 16.49
C VAL A 11 -28.18 5.13 15.51
N PHE A 12 -27.79 4.24 14.61
CA PHE A 12 -28.66 3.60 13.63
C PHE A 12 -28.70 2.09 13.94
N PRO A 13 -29.76 1.60 14.59
CA PRO A 13 -29.83 0.22 15.05
C PRO A 13 -29.79 -0.79 13.90
N ARG A 14 -28.90 -1.79 14.01
CA ARG A 14 -28.76 -2.91 13.07
C ARG A 14 -28.58 -2.48 11.62
N LEU A 15 -28.00 -1.30 11.39
CA LEU A 15 -27.65 -0.81 10.08
C LEU A 15 -26.19 -1.11 9.78
N TYR A 16 -25.95 -2.10 8.93
CA TYR A 16 -24.61 -2.41 8.45
C TYR A 16 -24.32 -1.66 7.15
N ARG A 17 -23.10 -1.10 7.07
CA ARG A 17 -22.49 -0.60 5.85
C ARG A 17 -21.03 -1.08 5.84
N ASP A 18 -20.48 -1.32 4.64
CA ASP A 18 -19.06 -1.63 4.52
C ASP A 18 -18.17 -0.44 4.95
N SER A 19 -16.95 -0.76 5.37
CA SER A 19 -16.03 0.24 5.92
C SER A 19 -15.65 1.33 4.92
N VAL A 20 -15.62 1.04 3.61
CA VAL A 20 -15.32 2.03 2.57
C VAL A 20 -16.44 3.07 2.47
N ALA A 21 -17.71 2.61 2.48
CA ALA A 21 -18.86 3.51 2.50
C ALA A 21 -18.88 4.36 3.78
N LEU A 22 -18.57 3.78 4.95
CA LEU A 22 -18.49 4.52 6.22
C LEU A 22 -17.38 5.58 6.20
N LEU A 23 -16.22 5.26 5.68
CA LEU A 23 -15.09 6.18 5.55
C LEU A 23 -15.38 7.32 4.55
N ALA A 24 -16.02 6.98 3.42
CA ALA A 24 -16.43 7.98 2.44
C ALA A 24 -17.46 8.98 3.04
N LEU A 25 -18.39 8.47 3.86
CA LEU A 25 -19.35 9.32 4.56
C LEU A 25 -18.64 10.18 5.62
N ALA A 26 -17.76 9.62 6.42
CA ALA A 26 -16.97 10.37 7.40
C ALA A 26 -16.17 11.52 6.74
N SER A 27 -15.52 11.24 5.61
CA SER A 27 -14.78 12.24 4.84
C SER A 27 -15.68 13.37 4.34
N LYS A 28 -16.88 13.05 3.81
CA LYS A 28 -17.88 14.05 3.39
C LYS A 28 -18.35 14.92 4.55
N LEU A 29 -18.52 14.35 5.72
CA LEU A 29 -18.91 15.09 6.92
C LEU A 29 -17.80 16.04 7.37
N GLN A 30 -16.54 15.60 7.36
CA GLN A 30 -15.39 16.43 7.74
C GLN A 30 -15.13 17.60 6.79
N GLN A 31 -15.54 17.50 5.52
CA GLN A 31 -15.41 18.59 4.54
C GLN A 31 -16.48 19.68 4.69
N ARG A 32 -17.46 19.50 5.57
CA ARG A 32 -18.50 20.50 5.79
C ARG A 32 -17.98 21.66 6.64
N GLU A 33 -18.47 22.85 6.35
CA GLU A 33 -18.08 24.06 7.07
C GLU A 33 -18.40 23.94 8.58
N HIS A 34 -17.52 24.44 9.43
CA HIS A 34 -17.59 24.38 10.90
C HIS A 34 -17.49 22.97 11.54
N ILE A 35 -17.31 21.91 10.76
CA ILE A 35 -17.04 20.57 11.30
C ILE A 35 -15.54 20.38 11.49
N VAL A 36 -15.16 20.04 12.71
CA VAL A 36 -13.75 19.80 13.09
C VAL A 36 -13.38 18.33 12.91
N ARG A 37 -14.31 17.43 13.27
CA ARG A 37 -14.08 15.98 13.18
C ARG A 37 -15.41 15.23 13.07
N ALA A 38 -15.41 14.13 12.30
CA ALA A 38 -16.53 13.20 12.22
C ALA A 38 -16.02 11.76 12.30
N GLY A 39 -16.75 10.89 12.99
CA GLY A 39 -16.56 9.46 13.04
C GLY A 39 -17.80 8.74 12.54
N VAL A 40 -17.66 7.76 11.67
CA VAL A 40 -18.75 6.92 11.18
C VAL A 40 -18.28 5.48 11.25
N VAL A 41 -18.79 4.71 12.22
CA VAL A 41 -18.26 3.38 12.55
C VAL A 41 -19.37 2.41 12.95
N MET A 42 -19.15 1.11 12.79
CA MET A 42 -19.91 0.11 13.53
C MET A 42 -19.55 0.20 15.01
N ALA A 43 -20.54 0.14 15.90
CA ALA A 43 -20.34 0.34 17.35
C ALA A 43 -19.73 -0.88 18.04
N THR A 44 -18.68 -1.46 17.47
CA THR A 44 -17.92 -2.54 18.08
C THR A 44 -17.16 -2.02 19.31
N PRO A 45 -16.84 -2.89 20.32
CA PRO A 45 -16.08 -2.47 21.48
C PRO A 45 -14.72 -1.82 21.17
N ALA A 46 -14.08 -2.22 20.06
CA ALA A 46 -12.83 -1.62 19.60
C ALA A 46 -13.06 -0.19 19.07
N ASN A 47 -14.08 -0.01 18.24
CA ASN A 47 -14.40 1.31 17.66
C ASN A 47 -14.91 2.30 18.74
N LEU A 48 -15.70 1.83 19.70
CA LEU A 48 -16.14 2.68 20.81
C LEU A 48 -14.95 3.15 21.68
N ARG A 49 -13.98 2.28 21.94
CA ARG A 49 -12.74 2.67 22.65
C ARG A 49 -11.96 3.74 21.87
N LEU A 50 -11.79 3.56 20.56
CA LEU A 50 -11.09 4.53 19.71
C LEU A 50 -11.78 5.91 19.68
N LEU A 51 -13.11 5.92 19.63
CA LEU A 51 -13.88 7.16 19.73
C LEU A 51 -13.71 7.83 21.08
N ALA A 52 -13.73 7.07 22.18
CA ALA A 52 -13.51 7.57 23.53
C ALA A 52 -12.09 8.14 23.70
N GLU A 53 -11.04 7.40 23.27
CA GLU A 53 -9.65 7.85 23.33
C GLU A 53 -9.37 9.12 22.50
N SER A 54 -10.23 9.39 21.51
CA SER A 54 -10.10 10.55 20.63
C SER A 54 -11.08 11.69 20.98
N ASP A 55 -11.71 11.66 22.13
CA ASP A 55 -12.74 12.63 22.58
C ASP A 55 -13.89 12.80 21.55
N MET A 56 -14.30 11.69 20.94
CA MET A 56 -15.35 11.66 19.92
C MET A 56 -16.56 10.83 20.34
N LEU A 57 -16.60 10.28 21.53
CA LEU A 57 -17.73 9.51 22.05
C LEU A 57 -18.45 10.32 23.14
N PRO A 58 -19.70 10.79 22.94
CA PRO A 58 -20.50 11.36 24.00
C PRO A 58 -20.82 10.33 25.12
N ASP A 59 -20.85 10.78 26.36
CA ASP A 59 -21.06 9.91 27.54
C ASP A 59 -22.42 9.21 27.58
N ASP A 60 -23.43 9.75 26.92
CA ASP A 60 -24.81 9.27 26.87
C ASP A 60 -25.10 8.31 25.72
N VAL A 61 -24.10 7.98 24.90
CA VAL A 61 -24.28 7.07 23.75
C VAL A 61 -24.39 5.61 24.21
N VAL A 62 -25.53 5.01 23.88
CA VAL A 62 -25.76 3.57 24.04
C VAL A 62 -25.93 2.94 22.65
N ALA A 63 -25.01 2.07 22.25
CA ALA A 63 -25.02 1.39 20.95
C ALA A 63 -24.56 -0.07 21.10
N GLY A 64 -25.25 -0.97 20.43
CA GLY A 64 -24.89 -2.39 20.34
C GLY A 64 -23.85 -2.64 19.23
N THR A 65 -23.22 -3.81 19.24
CA THR A 65 -22.15 -4.18 18.27
C THR A 65 -22.59 -4.16 16.80
N ASP A 66 -23.89 -4.35 16.57
CA ASP A 66 -24.49 -4.38 15.22
C ASP A 66 -25.06 -3.03 14.80
N ASP A 67 -24.90 -2.01 15.64
CA ASP A 67 -25.38 -0.67 15.34
C ASP A 67 -24.32 0.16 14.64
N LEU A 68 -24.76 1.06 13.75
CA LEU A 68 -23.89 2.06 13.16
C LEU A 68 -23.96 3.34 14.00
N LEU A 69 -22.80 3.86 14.38
CA LEU A 69 -22.65 5.08 15.18
C LEU A 69 -22.01 6.17 14.34
N ILE A 70 -22.64 7.35 14.32
CA ILE A 70 -22.07 8.56 13.73
C ILE A 70 -21.82 9.55 14.86
N THR A 71 -20.62 10.11 14.91
CA THR A 71 -20.26 11.17 15.85
C THR A 71 -19.71 12.36 15.09
N VAL A 72 -20.11 13.57 15.46
CA VAL A 72 -19.69 14.82 14.81
C VAL A 72 -19.30 15.84 15.87
N LYS A 73 -18.14 16.46 15.70
CA LYS A 73 -17.61 17.52 16.57
C LYS A 73 -17.36 18.77 15.74
N GLY A 74 -17.92 19.89 16.16
CA GLY A 74 -17.84 21.15 15.40
C GLY A 74 -17.89 22.39 16.27
N GLY A 75 -17.56 23.54 15.69
CA GLY A 75 -17.56 24.83 16.37
C GLY A 75 -18.93 25.52 16.40
N ASP A 76 -19.89 25.04 15.61
CA ASP A 76 -21.27 25.56 15.56
C ASP A 76 -22.27 24.41 15.79
N PRO A 77 -23.16 24.50 16.81
CA PRO A 77 -24.14 23.47 17.08
C PRO A 77 -25.10 23.21 15.90
N GLY A 78 -25.49 24.24 15.16
CA GLY A 78 -26.39 24.09 13.99
C GLY A 78 -25.69 23.31 12.87
N ALA A 79 -24.40 23.58 12.60
CA ALA A 79 -23.62 22.82 11.61
C ALA A 79 -23.45 21.34 12.00
N VAL A 80 -23.33 21.05 13.31
CA VAL A 80 -23.25 19.66 13.81
C VAL A 80 -24.58 18.93 13.60
N GLU A 81 -25.73 19.58 13.88
CA GLU A 81 -27.05 19.00 13.66
C GLU A 81 -27.33 18.77 12.15
N ASP A 82 -26.98 19.73 11.31
CA ASP A 82 -27.11 19.64 9.86
C ASP A 82 -26.22 18.52 9.29
N ALA A 83 -25.02 18.31 9.85
CA ALA A 83 -24.12 17.23 9.45
C ALA A 83 -24.71 15.85 9.80
N LEU A 84 -25.30 15.70 11.00
CA LEU A 84 -25.97 14.46 11.39
C LEU A 84 -27.23 14.18 10.54
N ALA A 85 -28.03 15.21 10.23
CA ALA A 85 -29.18 15.09 9.35
C ALA A 85 -28.77 14.70 7.91
N PHE A 86 -27.71 15.29 7.39
CA PHE A 86 -27.14 14.90 6.10
C PHE A 86 -26.70 13.43 6.11
N ALA A 87 -26.02 13.00 7.17
CA ALA A 87 -25.58 11.61 7.30
C ALA A 87 -26.78 10.64 7.35
N ALA A 88 -27.83 10.97 8.10
CA ALA A 88 -29.04 10.17 8.15
C ALA A 88 -29.71 10.05 6.76
N THR A 89 -29.76 11.15 6.01
CA THR A 89 -30.30 11.17 4.64
C THR A 89 -29.42 10.34 3.70
N ALA A 90 -28.10 10.48 3.78
CA ALA A 90 -27.16 9.72 2.95
C ALA A 90 -27.24 8.20 3.21
N LEU A 91 -27.47 7.80 4.47
CA LEU A 91 -27.67 6.40 4.84
C LEU A 91 -29.02 5.83 4.43
N SER A 92 -30.04 6.69 4.34
CA SER A 92 -31.40 6.32 3.93
C SER A 92 -31.55 6.27 2.41
N SER A 93 -30.65 6.93 1.67
CA SER A 93 -30.66 6.88 0.21
C SER A 93 -30.18 5.53 -0.26
N PRO A 94 -30.85 4.89 -1.25
CA PRO A 94 -30.30 3.71 -1.90
C PRO A 94 -28.92 4.06 -2.48
N ASP A 95 -27.96 3.18 -2.31
CA ASP A 95 -26.63 3.32 -2.91
C ASP A 95 -26.77 3.62 -4.42
N PRO A 96 -26.22 4.71 -4.97
CA PRO A 96 -26.35 5.05 -6.40
C PRO A 96 -25.78 3.96 -7.33
N GLY A 97 -25.04 3.01 -6.77
CA GLY A 97 -24.55 1.80 -7.44
C GLY A 97 -25.45 0.58 -7.30
N ALA A 98 -26.50 0.63 -6.48
CA ALA A 98 -27.49 -0.43 -6.37
C ALA A 98 -28.49 -0.31 -7.52
N SER A 99 -28.11 -0.76 -8.70
CA SER A 99 -29.06 -1.08 -9.77
C SER A 99 -30.16 -1.96 -9.20
N GLN A 100 -31.42 -1.61 -9.54
CA GLN A 100 -32.65 -2.33 -9.16
C GLN A 100 -32.66 -3.74 -9.75
N VAL A 101 -31.84 -4.62 -9.21
CA VAL A 101 -32.03 -6.05 -9.27
C VAL A 101 -31.97 -6.51 -7.82
N SER A 102 -33.10 -6.95 -7.30
CA SER A 102 -33.19 -7.67 -6.03
C SER A 102 -32.52 -9.05 -6.17
N GLU A 103 -31.25 -9.06 -6.54
CA GLU A 103 -30.42 -10.26 -6.38
C GLU A 103 -30.15 -10.37 -4.87
N GLN A 104 -30.65 -11.44 -4.28
CA GLN A 104 -30.28 -11.82 -2.92
C GLN A 104 -28.74 -11.90 -2.86
N ARG A 105 -28.12 -10.95 -2.16
CA ARG A 105 -26.66 -10.94 -2.01
C ARG A 105 -26.26 -12.24 -1.31
N PRO A 106 -25.30 -13.01 -1.85
CA PRO A 106 -24.84 -14.23 -1.22
C PRO A 106 -24.36 -13.95 0.22
N GLN A 107 -24.84 -14.73 1.16
CA GLN A 107 -24.44 -14.61 2.57
C GLN A 107 -23.27 -15.53 2.92
N THR A 108 -22.96 -16.47 2.03
CA THR A 108 -21.92 -17.48 2.20
C THR A 108 -21.08 -17.64 0.93
N ILE A 109 -19.85 -18.13 1.09
CA ILE A 109 -19.00 -18.54 -0.05
C ILE A 109 -19.72 -19.55 -0.95
N VAL A 110 -20.51 -20.46 -0.36
CA VAL A 110 -21.25 -21.49 -1.11
C VAL A 110 -22.27 -20.86 -2.06
N GLU A 111 -23.06 -19.93 -1.55
CA GLU A 111 -24.03 -19.17 -2.35
C GLU A 111 -23.33 -18.29 -3.41
N GLY A 112 -22.22 -17.66 -3.05
CA GLY A 112 -21.42 -16.86 -3.98
C GLY A 112 -20.90 -17.68 -5.15
N ILE A 113 -20.37 -18.87 -4.90
CA ILE A 113 -19.91 -19.80 -5.93
C ILE A 113 -21.08 -20.32 -6.79
N ALA A 114 -22.20 -20.64 -6.16
CA ALA A 114 -23.40 -21.08 -6.88
C ALA A 114 -23.92 -19.99 -7.84
N GLY A 115 -23.86 -18.72 -7.41
CA GLY A 115 -24.20 -17.57 -8.27
C GLY A 115 -23.13 -17.23 -9.33
N ARG A 116 -21.91 -17.74 -9.20
CA ARG A 116 -20.77 -17.48 -10.09
C ARG A 116 -19.97 -18.77 -10.36
N PRO A 117 -20.52 -19.74 -11.10
CA PRO A 117 -19.88 -21.05 -11.28
C PRO A 117 -18.54 -21.01 -12.03
N GLY A 118 -18.21 -19.89 -12.69
CA GLY A 118 -16.91 -19.65 -13.33
C GLY A 118 -15.88 -18.94 -12.44
N ALA A 119 -16.17 -18.70 -11.16
CA ALA A 119 -15.21 -18.06 -10.27
C ALA A 119 -13.99 -18.97 -10.06
N THR A 120 -12.79 -18.40 -10.14
CA THR A 120 -11.51 -19.09 -9.92
C THR A 120 -10.76 -18.52 -8.72
N VAL A 121 -11.08 -17.29 -8.31
CA VAL A 121 -10.41 -16.56 -7.22
C VAL A 121 -11.43 -16.01 -6.24
N VAL A 122 -11.13 -16.08 -4.96
CA VAL A 122 -11.86 -15.40 -3.88
C VAL A 122 -10.96 -14.33 -3.29
N THR A 123 -11.45 -13.08 -3.26
CA THR A 123 -10.82 -12.00 -2.50
C THR A 123 -11.38 -11.99 -1.07
N VAL A 124 -10.48 -12.11 -0.09
CA VAL A 124 -10.82 -12.09 1.35
C VAL A 124 -10.39 -10.74 1.93
N SER A 125 -11.37 -9.97 2.44
CA SER A 125 -11.18 -8.63 3.01
C SER A 125 -12.03 -8.46 4.28
N VAL A 126 -12.08 -9.48 5.11
CA VAL A 126 -12.75 -9.46 6.43
C VAL A 126 -11.71 -9.24 7.53
N PRO A 127 -12.11 -8.87 8.78
CA PRO A 127 -11.17 -8.81 9.89
C PRO A 127 -10.33 -10.07 10.03
N GLY A 128 -9.03 -9.94 10.32
CA GLY A 128 -8.05 -11.02 10.30
C GLY A 128 -8.46 -12.26 11.10
N THR A 129 -9.18 -12.08 12.19
CA THR A 129 -9.73 -13.17 13.02
C THR A 129 -10.69 -14.11 12.27
N TYR A 130 -11.33 -13.63 11.20
CA TYR A 130 -12.26 -14.42 10.39
C TYR A 130 -11.66 -14.85 9.06
N ALA A 131 -10.57 -14.19 8.63
CA ALA A 131 -9.97 -14.39 7.32
C ALA A 131 -9.52 -15.83 7.09
N ALA A 132 -8.95 -16.47 8.10
CA ALA A 132 -8.47 -17.84 8.01
C ALA A 132 -9.60 -18.83 7.69
N LEU A 133 -10.77 -18.67 8.32
CA LEU A 133 -11.94 -19.53 8.07
C LEU A 133 -12.46 -19.36 6.63
N VAL A 134 -12.57 -18.11 6.18
CA VAL A 134 -13.06 -17.80 4.83
C VAL A 134 -12.10 -18.32 3.77
N ALA A 135 -10.79 -18.09 3.93
CA ALA A 135 -9.76 -18.57 3.03
C ALA A 135 -9.74 -20.11 2.94
N GLU A 136 -9.83 -20.80 4.08
CA GLU A 136 -9.89 -22.28 4.10
C GLU A 136 -11.11 -22.81 3.35
N GLN A 137 -12.27 -22.20 3.53
CA GLN A 137 -13.48 -22.60 2.82
C GLN A 137 -13.34 -22.46 1.29
N ALA A 138 -12.68 -21.39 0.81
CA ALA A 138 -12.40 -21.17 -0.60
C ALA A 138 -11.41 -22.21 -1.14
N LEU A 139 -10.27 -22.42 -0.46
CA LEU A 139 -9.26 -23.39 -0.84
C LEU A 139 -9.82 -24.83 -0.91
N ARG A 140 -10.66 -25.22 0.07
CA ARG A 140 -11.30 -26.53 0.06
C ARG A 140 -12.25 -26.75 -1.11
N ARG A 141 -12.75 -25.67 -1.73
CA ARG A 141 -13.62 -25.68 -2.92
C ARG A 141 -12.87 -25.53 -4.25
N GLY A 142 -11.53 -25.54 -4.21
CA GLY A 142 -10.71 -25.47 -5.42
C GLY A 142 -10.50 -24.07 -5.95
N LEU A 143 -10.70 -23.02 -5.14
CA LEU A 143 -10.52 -21.64 -5.55
C LEU A 143 -9.17 -21.11 -5.05
N HIS A 144 -8.50 -20.32 -5.88
CA HIS A 144 -7.40 -19.47 -5.45
C HIS A 144 -7.90 -18.43 -4.45
N VAL A 145 -7.04 -17.97 -3.56
CA VAL A 145 -7.38 -16.96 -2.57
C VAL A 145 -6.44 -15.78 -2.70
N MET A 146 -6.99 -14.58 -2.79
CA MET A 146 -6.29 -13.33 -2.52
C MET A 146 -6.75 -12.81 -1.17
N CYS A 147 -5.94 -13.00 -0.13
CA CYS A 147 -6.22 -12.55 1.23
C CYS A 147 -5.61 -11.17 1.45
N PHE A 148 -6.45 -10.14 1.26
CA PHE A 148 -6.11 -8.75 1.52
C PHE A 148 -6.05 -8.46 3.03
N SER A 149 -6.80 -9.23 3.83
CA SER A 149 -6.86 -9.10 5.28
C SER A 149 -5.46 -9.22 5.92
N ASP A 150 -5.15 -8.28 6.79
CA ASP A 150 -4.01 -8.26 7.70
C ASP A 150 -4.35 -8.93 9.06
N ASN A 151 -3.43 -8.86 10.02
CA ASN A 151 -3.62 -9.35 11.39
C ASN A 151 -4.12 -10.81 11.48
N VAL A 152 -3.76 -11.65 10.50
CA VAL A 152 -3.99 -13.10 10.53
C VAL A 152 -2.83 -13.78 11.31
N PRO A 153 -3.08 -14.67 12.26
CA PRO A 153 -2.04 -15.39 12.97
C PRO A 153 -1.09 -16.16 12.03
N VAL A 154 0.20 -16.20 12.38
CA VAL A 154 1.22 -16.87 11.54
C VAL A 154 0.94 -18.36 11.41
N GLU A 155 0.43 -18.99 12.45
CA GLU A 155 0.06 -20.41 12.47
C GLU A 155 -1.05 -20.71 11.46
N ASP A 156 -2.02 -19.81 11.32
CA ASP A 156 -3.08 -19.90 10.32
C ASP A 156 -2.53 -19.71 8.92
N GLU A 157 -1.63 -18.75 8.70
CA GLU A 157 -0.97 -18.56 7.41
C GLU A 157 -0.22 -19.83 6.99
N VAL A 158 0.62 -20.40 7.84
CA VAL A 158 1.35 -21.64 7.58
C VAL A 158 0.39 -22.77 7.20
N ARG A 159 -0.68 -22.95 7.97
CA ARG A 159 -1.70 -23.97 7.74
C ARG A 159 -2.43 -23.79 6.40
N LEU A 160 -2.82 -22.58 6.08
CA LEU A 160 -3.52 -22.25 4.84
C LEU A 160 -2.63 -22.42 3.61
N LYS A 161 -1.38 -21.95 3.66
CA LYS A 161 -0.41 -22.11 2.57
C LYS A 161 -0.04 -23.57 2.34
N ALA A 162 0.12 -24.36 3.41
CA ALA A 162 0.30 -25.80 3.28
C ALA A 162 -0.91 -26.49 2.65
N LEU A 163 -2.14 -26.08 2.98
CA LEU A 163 -3.36 -26.58 2.33
C LEU A 163 -3.40 -26.20 0.85
N ALA A 164 -3.10 -24.95 0.52
CA ALA A 164 -3.09 -24.43 -0.84
C ALA A 164 -2.06 -25.16 -1.71
N ALA A 165 -0.83 -25.33 -1.23
CA ALA A 165 0.24 -26.03 -1.94
C ALA A 165 -0.15 -27.48 -2.28
N ARG A 166 -0.72 -28.24 -1.33
CA ARG A 166 -1.19 -29.60 -1.59
C ARG A 166 -2.27 -29.66 -2.67
N ARG A 167 -3.03 -28.60 -2.86
CA ARG A 167 -4.10 -28.48 -3.87
C ARG A 167 -3.64 -27.77 -5.15
N ARG A 168 -2.39 -27.34 -5.22
CA ARG A 168 -1.83 -26.51 -6.29
C ARG A 168 -2.67 -25.23 -6.52
N LEU A 169 -3.12 -24.60 -5.43
CA LEU A 169 -3.86 -23.36 -5.43
C LEU A 169 -3.00 -22.24 -4.83
N LEU A 170 -3.15 -21.03 -5.34
CA LEU A 170 -2.52 -19.86 -4.73
C LEU A 170 -3.28 -19.45 -3.46
N MET A 171 -2.55 -19.27 -2.37
CA MET A 171 -2.94 -18.52 -1.18
C MET A 171 -2.10 -17.26 -1.15
N MET A 172 -2.54 -16.25 -1.87
CA MET A 172 -1.90 -14.93 -1.94
C MET A 172 -2.19 -14.17 -0.64
N GLY A 173 -1.18 -13.93 0.14
CA GLY A 173 -1.31 -13.37 1.50
C GLY A 173 -1.30 -14.43 2.61
N PRO A 174 -1.74 -14.08 3.84
CA PRO A 174 -2.37 -12.80 4.29
C PRO A 174 -1.55 -11.56 4.02
N ASP A 175 -2.17 -10.40 4.19
CA ASP A 175 -1.58 -9.10 3.89
C ASP A 175 -1.04 -9.04 2.45
N CYS A 176 -1.83 -9.55 1.52
CA CYS A 176 -1.57 -9.41 0.09
C CYS A 176 -2.23 -8.14 -0.41
N GLY A 177 -1.48 -7.05 -0.46
CA GLY A 177 -2.00 -5.77 -0.95
C GLY A 177 -2.19 -5.72 -2.46
N THR A 178 -1.44 -6.53 -3.25
CA THR A 178 -1.32 -6.34 -4.70
C THR A 178 -1.22 -7.66 -5.44
N ALA A 179 -2.06 -7.84 -6.46
CA ALA A 179 -1.89 -8.86 -7.49
C ALA A 179 -2.46 -8.37 -8.83
N VAL A 180 -1.95 -8.88 -9.95
CA VAL A 180 -2.50 -8.69 -11.30
C VAL A 180 -2.49 -10.05 -11.99
N LEU A 181 -3.67 -10.60 -12.25
CA LEU A 181 -3.86 -11.91 -12.84
C LEU A 181 -4.65 -11.77 -14.15
N ASP A 182 -4.13 -12.29 -15.25
CA ASP A 182 -4.71 -12.13 -16.59
C ASP A 182 -5.08 -10.66 -16.93
N GLY A 183 -4.23 -9.72 -16.52
CA GLY A 183 -4.45 -8.29 -16.68
C GLY A 183 -5.50 -7.68 -15.74
N VAL A 184 -6.10 -8.47 -14.83
CA VAL A 184 -7.08 -7.99 -13.85
C VAL A 184 -6.37 -7.56 -12.57
N PRO A 185 -6.44 -6.26 -12.20
CA PRO A 185 -5.85 -5.75 -10.96
C PRO A 185 -6.70 -6.15 -9.75
N LEU A 186 -6.05 -6.57 -8.67
CA LEU A 186 -6.65 -6.94 -7.40
C LEU A 186 -5.99 -6.18 -6.25
N GLY A 187 -6.79 -5.59 -5.37
CA GLY A 187 -6.32 -4.81 -4.23
C GLY A 187 -5.74 -3.45 -4.63
N PHE A 188 -4.62 -3.06 -4.03
CA PHE A 188 -3.84 -1.88 -4.44
C PHE A 188 -3.01 -2.24 -5.67
N ALA A 189 -3.50 -1.95 -6.85
CA ALA A 189 -2.83 -2.32 -8.07
C ALA A 189 -2.87 -1.21 -9.13
N ASN A 190 -1.79 -1.07 -9.86
CA ASN A 190 -1.67 -0.12 -10.94
C ASN A 190 -2.29 -0.67 -12.23
N VAL A 191 -2.66 0.22 -13.13
CA VAL A 191 -3.06 -0.14 -14.50
C VAL A 191 -1.79 -0.37 -15.30
N LEU A 192 -1.52 -1.63 -15.63
CA LEU A 192 -0.29 -2.07 -16.29
C LEU A 192 -0.58 -2.53 -17.71
N ARG A 193 0.34 -2.21 -18.64
CA ARG A 193 0.28 -2.79 -19.99
C ARG A 193 0.63 -4.27 -19.97
N PRO A 194 0.05 -5.08 -20.84
CA PRO A 194 0.49 -6.45 -21.07
C PRO A 194 1.94 -6.48 -21.56
N GLY A 195 2.69 -7.51 -21.17
CA GLY A 195 4.09 -7.65 -21.55
C GLY A 195 4.74 -8.92 -21.01
N PRO A 196 6.05 -9.10 -21.21
CA PRO A 196 6.73 -10.37 -20.97
C PRO A 196 7.15 -10.63 -19.53
N ILE A 197 6.93 -9.71 -18.59
CA ILE A 197 7.48 -9.84 -17.24
C ILE A 197 6.48 -10.49 -16.28
N GLY A 198 6.85 -11.63 -15.71
CA GLY A 198 6.15 -12.24 -14.58
C GLY A 198 6.78 -11.79 -13.25
N ILE A 199 5.97 -11.33 -12.29
CA ILE A 199 6.45 -10.89 -10.98
C ILE A 199 5.87 -11.79 -9.89
N VAL A 200 6.74 -12.32 -9.01
CA VAL A 200 6.34 -12.96 -7.76
C VAL A 200 6.85 -12.09 -6.60
N ALA A 201 5.95 -11.67 -5.72
CA ALA A 201 6.32 -10.69 -4.72
C ALA A 201 5.81 -11.01 -3.30
N ALA A 202 6.75 -11.11 -2.37
CA ALA A 202 6.49 -11.03 -0.93
C ALA A 202 6.50 -9.55 -0.47
N SER A 203 5.93 -8.66 -1.29
CA SER A 203 6.01 -7.22 -1.15
C SER A 203 5.01 -6.53 -2.07
N GLY A 204 3.96 -5.91 -1.53
CA GLY A 204 2.94 -5.21 -2.34
C GLY A 204 3.52 -3.99 -3.06
N THR A 205 3.97 -2.98 -2.33
CA THR A 205 4.49 -1.73 -2.93
C THR A 205 5.81 -1.91 -3.66
N GLY A 206 6.61 -2.92 -3.31
CA GLY A 206 7.79 -3.28 -4.10
C GLY A 206 7.43 -3.83 -5.47
N ALA A 207 6.41 -4.69 -5.56
CA ALA A 207 5.88 -5.17 -6.82
C ALA A 207 5.30 -4.04 -7.67
N GLN A 208 4.55 -3.11 -7.06
CA GLN A 208 4.02 -1.93 -7.72
C GLN A 208 5.15 -1.06 -8.30
N GLU A 209 6.19 -0.75 -7.53
CA GLU A 209 7.31 0.07 -8.01
C GLU A 209 8.01 -0.58 -9.20
N VAL A 210 8.39 -1.87 -9.10
CA VAL A 210 9.04 -2.59 -10.21
C VAL A 210 8.15 -2.62 -11.45
N SER A 211 6.87 -2.96 -11.29
CA SER A 211 5.93 -3.05 -12.42
C SER A 211 5.65 -1.69 -13.05
N CYS A 212 5.56 -0.61 -12.27
CA CYS A 212 5.39 0.75 -12.77
C CYS A 212 6.63 1.26 -13.52
N LEU A 213 7.84 0.96 -13.03
CA LEU A 213 9.09 1.30 -13.73
C LEU A 213 9.17 0.58 -15.08
N LEU A 214 8.82 -0.70 -15.12
CA LEU A 214 8.76 -1.49 -16.36
C LEU A 214 7.68 -0.97 -17.32
N ASP A 215 6.49 -0.65 -16.81
CA ASP A 215 5.41 -0.08 -17.62
C ASP A 215 5.84 1.24 -18.29
N ARG A 216 6.42 2.16 -17.51
CA ARG A 216 6.94 3.43 -18.04
C ARG A 216 8.06 3.26 -19.08
N ALA A 217 8.82 2.16 -18.98
CA ALA A 217 9.82 1.77 -19.98
C ALA A 217 9.20 1.09 -21.22
N GLY A 218 7.90 0.85 -21.24
CA GLY A 218 7.21 0.20 -22.35
C GLY A 218 7.31 -1.32 -22.36
N VAL A 219 7.82 -1.96 -21.29
CA VAL A 219 8.03 -3.42 -21.24
C VAL A 219 6.74 -4.17 -20.92
N GLY A 220 6.03 -3.77 -19.87
CA GLY A 220 4.78 -4.40 -19.44
C GLY A 220 4.93 -5.71 -18.65
N ASN A 221 3.77 -6.23 -18.19
CA ASN A 221 3.71 -7.35 -17.26
C ASN A 221 2.79 -8.46 -17.79
N ALA A 222 3.20 -9.73 -17.64
CA ALA A 222 2.37 -10.89 -17.92
C ALA A 222 1.45 -11.19 -16.74
N ALA A 223 2.02 -11.24 -15.53
CA ALA A 223 1.30 -11.44 -14.29
C ALA A 223 2.10 -10.85 -13.12
N LEU A 224 1.38 -10.50 -12.05
CA LEU A 224 1.95 -10.10 -10.76
C LEU A 224 1.26 -10.92 -9.67
N ILE A 225 1.99 -11.81 -9.01
CA ILE A 225 1.48 -12.69 -7.96
C ILE A 225 2.04 -12.24 -6.62
N GLY A 226 1.21 -11.56 -5.81
CA GLY A 226 1.54 -11.24 -4.43
C GLY A 226 1.40 -12.47 -3.54
N VAL A 227 2.42 -12.80 -2.76
CA VAL A 227 2.41 -13.98 -1.90
C VAL A 227 2.26 -13.66 -0.41
N GLY A 228 2.17 -12.36 -0.07
CA GLY A 228 2.13 -11.85 1.30
C GLY A 228 3.52 -11.61 1.89
N GLY A 229 3.61 -10.56 2.72
CA GLY A 229 4.90 -10.03 3.21
C GLY A 229 5.70 -11.01 4.07
N ARG A 230 5.07 -12.04 4.64
CA ARG A 230 5.71 -13.03 5.52
C ARG A 230 6.08 -14.34 4.83
N ASP A 231 5.79 -14.49 3.51
CA ASP A 231 5.99 -15.77 2.82
C ASP A 231 7.44 -16.28 2.91
N LEU A 232 8.42 -15.39 2.75
CA LEU A 232 9.84 -15.72 2.81
C LEU A 232 10.45 -15.66 4.23
N SER A 233 9.62 -15.64 5.27
CA SER A 233 10.07 -15.80 6.66
C SER A 233 10.45 -17.25 6.96
N SER A 234 11.18 -17.45 8.07
CA SER A 234 11.53 -18.81 8.53
C SER A 234 10.31 -19.65 8.90
N ALA A 235 9.24 -19.02 9.38
CA ALA A 235 8.01 -19.70 9.79
C ALA A 235 7.20 -20.24 8.61
N VAL A 236 7.10 -19.46 7.53
CA VAL A 236 6.31 -19.80 6.33
C VAL A 236 7.13 -20.55 5.28
N GLY A 237 8.39 -20.19 5.11
CA GLY A 237 9.37 -20.94 4.33
C GLY A 237 9.28 -20.81 2.82
N GLY A 238 8.55 -19.83 2.26
CA GLY A 238 8.52 -19.56 0.80
C GLY A 238 7.57 -20.43 0.00
N VAL A 239 6.61 -21.09 0.66
CA VAL A 239 5.74 -22.10 0.04
C VAL A 239 4.94 -21.54 -1.14
N MET A 240 4.41 -20.31 -1.03
CA MET A 240 3.63 -19.72 -2.12
C MET A 240 4.53 -19.09 -3.18
N THR A 241 5.71 -18.59 -2.83
CA THR A 241 6.71 -18.14 -3.78
C THR A 241 7.11 -19.29 -4.72
N GLU A 242 7.41 -20.48 -4.19
CA GLU A 242 7.74 -21.67 -4.98
C GLU A 242 6.60 -22.05 -5.94
N LEU A 243 5.36 -22.12 -5.43
CA LEU A 243 4.20 -22.45 -6.26
C LEU A 243 3.94 -21.40 -7.34
N ALA A 244 4.07 -20.13 -7.01
CA ALA A 244 3.88 -19.04 -7.97
C ALA A 244 4.94 -19.10 -9.09
N LEU A 245 6.20 -19.41 -8.77
CA LEU A 245 7.25 -19.64 -9.75
C LEU A 245 6.91 -20.82 -10.66
N ASP A 246 6.46 -21.97 -10.10
CA ASP A 246 6.02 -23.12 -10.88
C ASP A 246 4.92 -22.77 -11.88
N LEU A 247 3.93 -21.96 -11.43
CA LEU A 247 2.83 -21.55 -12.28
C LEU A 247 3.28 -20.63 -13.43
N LEU A 248 4.13 -19.63 -13.14
CA LEU A 248 4.67 -18.73 -14.18
C LEU A 248 5.51 -19.47 -15.21
N VAL A 249 6.37 -20.41 -14.76
CA VAL A 249 7.19 -21.23 -15.67
C VAL A 249 6.31 -22.13 -16.54
N ALA A 250 5.21 -22.69 -15.99
CA ALA A 250 4.30 -23.55 -16.72
C ALA A 250 3.43 -22.80 -17.74
N ASP A 251 3.02 -21.58 -17.41
CA ASP A 251 2.16 -20.74 -18.25
C ASP A 251 2.87 -20.19 -19.49
N ARG A 252 4.19 -20.00 -19.42
CA ARG A 252 5.03 -19.46 -20.51
C ARG A 252 4.63 -18.06 -21.02
N SER A 253 3.73 -17.38 -20.37
CA SER A 253 3.38 -15.99 -20.68
C SER A 253 4.47 -15.02 -20.19
N ALA A 254 5.24 -15.43 -19.17
CA ALA A 254 6.37 -14.70 -18.65
C ALA A 254 7.67 -15.16 -19.34
N GLU A 255 8.31 -14.27 -20.11
CA GLU A 255 9.62 -14.48 -20.72
C GLU A 255 10.76 -14.17 -19.75
N VAL A 256 10.54 -13.30 -18.77
CA VAL A 256 11.45 -12.96 -17.67
C VAL A 256 10.68 -13.00 -16.36
N ILE A 257 11.26 -13.60 -15.33
CA ILE A 257 10.64 -13.66 -14.00
C ILE A 257 11.41 -12.74 -13.04
N VAL A 258 10.69 -11.94 -12.28
CA VAL A 258 11.23 -11.09 -11.20
C VAL A 258 10.66 -11.54 -9.87
N VAL A 259 11.53 -11.82 -8.89
CA VAL A 259 11.12 -12.06 -7.51
C VAL A 259 11.43 -10.83 -6.68
N VAL A 260 10.43 -10.30 -5.96
CA VAL A 260 10.59 -9.08 -5.14
C VAL A 260 10.33 -9.37 -3.68
N SER A 261 11.30 -9.09 -2.82
CA SER A 261 11.16 -9.31 -1.38
C SER A 261 11.94 -8.30 -0.54
N LYS A 262 11.43 -8.00 0.64
CA LYS A 262 12.25 -7.56 1.77
C LYS A 262 13.29 -8.66 2.07
N PRO A 263 14.33 -8.40 2.88
CA PRO A 263 15.34 -9.44 3.18
C PRO A 263 14.67 -10.74 3.68
N PRO A 264 14.79 -11.87 2.97
CA PRO A 264 14.22 -13.15 3.39
C PRO A 264 15.05 -13.76 4.53
N ALA A 265 14.48 -14.77 5.21
CA ALA A 265 15.25 -15.56 6.16
C ALA A 265 16.41 -16.28 5.44
N PRO A 266 17.64 -16.34 6.01
CA PRO A 266 18.83 -16.82 5.29
C PRO A 266 18.67 -18.18 4.62
N ALA A 267 18.18 -19.20 5.34
CA ALA A 267 17.96 -20.53 4.78
C ALA A 267 16.87 -20.57 3.69
N VAL A 268 15.88 -19.65 3.74
CA VAL A 268 14.86 -19.52 2.70
C VAL A 268 15.46 -18.82 1.47
N ALA A 269 16.32 -17.82 1.67
CA ALA A 269 17.04 -17.14 0.60
C ALA A 269 17.92 -18.10 -0.18
N GLU A 270 18.69 -18.96 0.49
CA GLU A 270 19.55 -19.96 -0.15
C GLU A 270 18.75 -20.92 -1.04
N ARG A 271 17.66 -21.49 -0.53
CA ARG A 271 16.77 -22.38 -1.31
C ARG A 271 16.14 -21.64 -2.49
N LEU A 272 15.63 -20.43 -2.26
CA LEU A 272 15.04 -19.61 -3.31
C LEU A 272 16.05 -19.32 -4.42
N LEU A 273 17.27 -18.89 -4.09
CA LEU A 273 18.30 -18.59 -5.10
C LEU A 273 18.73 -19.83 -5.86
N ALA A 274 18.83 -20.99 -5.21
CA ALA A 274 19.08 -22.26 -5.90
C ALA A 274 17.95 -22.59 -6.90
N ARG A 275 16.69 -22.46 -6.45
CA ARG A 275 15.50 -22.69 -7.32
C ARG A 275 15.48 -21.72 -8.52
N LEU A 276 15.78 -20.45 -8.30
CA LEU A 276 15.88 -19.44 -9.38
C LEU A 276 17.00 -19.77 -10.36
N GLY A 277 18.13 -20.32 -9.87
CA GLY A 277 19.20 -20.83 -10.70
C GLY A 277 18.76 -21.97 -11.61
N ASP A 278 17.98 -22.93 -11.08
CA ASP A 278 17.40 -24.03 -11.87
C ASP A 278 16.46 -23.52 -12.97
N ILE A 279 15.62 -22.53 -12.65
CA ILE A 279 14.71 -21.91 -13.63
C ILE A 279 15.50 -21.20 -14.73
N ALA A 280 16.55 -20.45 -14.35
CA ALA A 280 17.41 -19.76 -15.30
C ALA A 280 18.17 -20.76 -16.21
N ALA A 281 18.68 -21.84 -15.64
CA ALA A 281 19.34 -22.91 -16.38
C ALA A 281 18.41 -23.65 -17.34
N ALA A 282 17.09 -23.72 -17.02
CA ALA A 282 16.07 -24.26 -17.89
C ALA A 282 15.64 -23.29 -19.02
N GLY A 283 16.20 -22.09 -19.07
CA GLY A 283 16.03 -21.13 -20.18
C GLY A 283 15.10 -19.96 -19.91
N THR A 284 14.55 -19.80 -18.71
CA THR A 284 13.76 -18.62 -18.33
C THR A 284 14.63 -17.65 -17.52
N PRO A 285 15.01 -16.47 -18.04
CA PRO A 285 15.79 -15.47 -17.31
C PRO A 285 15.07 -15.02 -16.02
N VAL A 286 15.86 -14.85 -14.95
CA VAL A 286 15.32 -14.49 -13.63
C VAL A 286 16.13 -13.36 -13.00
N VAL A 287 15.43 -12.46 -12.32
CA VAL A 287 16.01 -11.41 -11.46
C VAL A 287 15.48 -11.58 -10.04
N ALA A 288 16.35 -11.60 -9.06
CA ALA A 288 16.00 -11.57 -7.66
C ALA A 288 16.21 -10.15 -7.09
N CYS A 289 15.12 -9.45 -6.76
CA CYS A 289 15.15 -8.21 -5.99
C CYS A 289 15.06 -8.53 -4.51
N LEU A 290 16.21 -8.61 -3.84
CA LEU A 290 16.31 -8.81 -2.41
C LEU A 290 16.86 -7.52 -1.78
N LEU A 291 15.99 -6.71 -1.18
CA LEU A 291 16.38 -5.37 -0.71
C LEU A 291 17.65 -5.39 0.15
N GLY A 292 18.58 -4.53 -0.21
CA GLY A 292 19.85 -4.41 0.51
C GLY A 292 20.87 -5.51 0.22
N VAL A 293 20.60 -6.42 -0.70
CA VAL A 293 21.54 -7.47 -1.12
C VAL A 293 21.89 -7.29 -2.59
N ASP A 294 23.15 -6.97 -2.86
CA ASP A 294 23.73 -6.99 -4.20
C ASP A 294 24.76 -8.10 -4.24
N ASP A 295 24.63 -9.05 -5.14
CA ASP A 295 25.55 -10.18 -5.24
C ASP A 295 25.69 -10.62 -6.70
N ALA A 296 26.88 -10.41 -7.25
CA ALA A 296 27.22 -10.79 -8.60
C ALA A 296 27.60 -12.28 -8.72
N ASP A 297 27.92 -12.93 -7.62
CA ASP A 297 28.43 -14.32 -7.60
C ASP A 297 27.30 -15.36 -7.42
N LYS A 298 26.05 -14.91 -7.36
CA LYS A 298 24.88 -15.80 -7.26
C LYS A 298 24.48 -16.38 -8.63
N PRO A 299 23.75 -17.50 -8.64
CA PRO A 299 23.35 -18.18 -9.88
C PRO A 299 22.40 -17.33 -10.75
N VAL A 300 21.80 -16.29 -10.21
CA VAL A 300 20.91 -15.33 -10.91
C VAL A 300 21.28 -13.90 -10.56
N ALA A 301 20.84 -12.95 -11.37
CA ALA A 301 21.05 -11.53 -11.08
C ALA A 301 20.32 -11.14 -9.80
N VAL A 302 21.05 -10.80 -8.74
CA VAL A 302 20.52 -10.27 -7.49
C VAL A 302 20.69 -8.75 -7.50
N ARG A 303 19.61 -8.01 -7.22
CA ARG A 303 19.61 -6.56 -7.14
C ARG A 303 19.06 -6.13 -5.78
N GLY A 304 19.77 -5.21 -5.14
CA GLY A 304 19.45 -4.69 -3.81
C GLY A 304 18.47 -3.53 -3.82
N THR A 305 18.03 -3.06 -5.01
CA THR A 305 17.04 -1.99 -5.18
C THR A 305 15.97 -2.41 -6.17
N LEU A 306 14.75 -1.83 -5.99
CA LEU A 306 13.61 -2.04 -6.87
C LEU A 306 13.91 -1.52 -8.29
N GLU A 307 14.57 -0.36 -8.36
CA GLU A 307 15.01 0.23 -9.62
C GLU A 307 16.01 -0.67 -10.35
N GLY A 308 17.05 -1.17 -9.64
CA GLY A 308 18.03 -2.07 -10.23
C GLY A 308 17.41 -3.35 -10.76
N ALA A 309 16.39 -3.89 -10.05
CA ALA A 309 15.65 -5.06 -10.53
C ALA A 309 14.83 -4.76 -11.78
N ALA A 310 14.19 -3.60 -11.85
CA ALA A 310 13.44 -3.18 -13.04
C ALA A 310 14.37 -2.98 -14.25
N ILE A 311 15.54 -2.34 -14.05
CA ILE A 311 16.55 -2.14 -15.10
C ILE A 311 17.04 -3.49 -15.65
N GLU A 312 17.39 -4.43 -14.76
CA GLU A 312 17.86 -5.74 -15.17
C GLU A 312 16.79 -6.56 -15.87
N ALA A 313 15.56 -6.54 -15.37
CA ALA A 313 14.44 -7.22 -16.01
C ALA A 313 14.15 -6.66 -17.41
N ALA A 314 14.16 -5.32 -17.57
CA ALA A 314 14.00 -4.67 -18.86
C ALA A 314 15.11 -5.09 -19.82
N ARG A 315 16.37 -5.11 -19.37
CA ARG A 315 17.54 -5.55 -20.14
C ARG A 315 17.37 -6.99 -20.64
N LEU A 316 16.91 -7.90 -19.78
CA LEU A 316 16.65 -9.30 -20.13
C LEU A 316 15.51 -9.44 -21.14
N ALA A 317 14.53 -8.52 -21.10
CA ALA A 317 13.46 -8.42 -22.08
C ALA A 317 13.86 -7.64 -23.36
N GLY A 318 15.14 -7.30 -23.54
CA GLY A 318 15.65 -6.61 -24.73
C GLY A 318 15.39 -5.10 -24.77
N VAL A 319 15.00 -4.48 -23.64
CA VAL A 319 14.71 -3.04 -23.54
C VAL A 319 15.75 -2.36 -22.64
N THR A 320 16.23 -1.20 -23.07
CA THR A 320 17.12 -0.38 -22.24
C THR A 320 16.29 0.55 -21.36
N LEU A 321 16.31 0.34 -20.03
CA LEU A 321 15.77 1.25 -19.04
C LEU A 321 16.93 2.00 -18.39
N PRO A 322 17.08 3.32 -18.63
CA PRO A 322 18.12 4.09 -17.96
C PRO A 322 17.81 4.26 -16.48
N PRO A 323 18.84 4.45 -15.63
CA PRO A 323 18.62 4.80 -14.23
C PRO A 323 17.72 6.02 -14.08
N ALA A 324 16.81 5.97 -13.13
CA ALA A 324 15.93 7.08 -12.84
C ALA A 324 16.73 8.26 -12.27
N VAL A 325 16.41 9.45 -12.74
CA VAL A 325 17.02 10.69 -12.27
C VAL A 325 16.04 11.44 -11.37
N ALA A 326 16.58 12.21 -10.45
CA ALA A 326 15.83 13.19 -9.69
C ALA A 326 15.86 14.54 -10.41
N GLU A 327 14.85 15.35 -10.19
CA GLU A 327 14.81 16.71 -10.74
C GLU A 327 16.01 17.54 -10.24
N PRO A 328 16.73 18.21 -11.13
CA PRO A 328 17.88 19.00 -10.72
C PRO A 328 17.45 20.19 -9.88
N ARG A 329 18.26 20.53 -8.89
CA ARG A 329 18.09 21.72 -8.07
C ARG A 329 19.37 22.57 -8.04
N ALA A 330 19.21 23.89 -8.19
CA ALA A 330 20.23 24.85 -7.84
C ALA A 330 20.18 25.18 -6.34
N GLY A 331 21.27 24.97 -5.60
CA GLY A 331 21.40 25.40 -4.22
C GLY A 331 22.15 24.42 -3.30
N THR A 332 22.57 24.94 -2.17
CA THR A 332 23.30 24.22 -1.11
C THR A 332 22.40 23.22 -0.39
N GLY A 333 23.00 22.13 0.13
CA GLY A 333 22.32 21.06 0.85
C GLY A 333 21.44 21.54 2.02
N ALA A 334 20.55 20.68 2.47
CA ALA A 334 19.70 20.92 3.63
C ALA A 334 20.41 20.44 4.89
N ALA A 335 20.66 21.37 5.83
CA ALA A 335 21.22 20.98 7.14
C ALA A 335 20.15 20.24 7.97
N GLY A 336 20.48 19.06 8.48
CA GLY A 336 19.62 18.28 9.36
C GLY A 336 19.46 16.82 8.91
N ARG A 337 18.72 16.05 9.71
CA ARG A 337 18.45 14.63 9.43
C ARG A 337 17.42 14.45 8.32
N VAL A 338 17.42 13.27 7.72
CA VAL A 338 16.38 12.82 6.78
C VAL A 338 15.25 12.16 7.55
N LEU A 339 14.01 12.59 7.30
CA LEU A 339 12.80 11.92 7.81
C LEU A 339 11.99 11.36 6.65
N GLY A 340 11.89 10.04 6.57
CA GLY A 340 11.01 9.34 5.63
C GLY A 340 9.62 9.13 6.22
N LEU A 341 8.57 9.55 5.51
CA LEU A 341 7.16 9.38 5.90
C LEU A 341 6.43 8.63 4.77
N TYR A 342 6.47 7.31 4.85
CA TYR A 342 6.03 6.41 3.78
C TYR A 342 4.63 5.83 4.04
N THR A 343 3.97 5.48 2.95
CA THR A 343 2.75 4.68 2.96
C THR A 343 2.98 3.25 2.45
N GLY A 344 4.08 3.06 1.72
CA GLY A 344 4.48 1.77 1.19
C GLY A 344 5.63 1.17 1.97
N GLY A 345 5.38 0.07 2.69
CA GLY A 345 6.37 -0.53 3.60
C GLY A 345 7.65 -1.00 2.92
N THR A 346 7.59 -1.40 1.66
CA THR A 346 8.80 -1.81 0.93
C THR A 346 9.57 -0.60 0.40
N LEU A 347 8.87 0.45 0.01
CA LEU A 347 9.50 1.72 -0.37
C LEU A 347 10.23 2.34 0.83
N ALA A 348 9.59 2.30 2.01
CA ALA A 348 10.23 2.66 3.28
C ALA A 348 11.47 1.82 3.58
N GLY A 349 11.36 0.50 3.38
CA GLY A 349 12.46 -0.45 3.58
C GLY A 349 13.66 -0.18 2.67
N GLU A 350 13.43 0.10 1.40
CA GLU A 350 14.47 0.47 0.45
C GLU A 350 15.17 1.78 0.84
N ALA A 351 14.39 2.81 1.15
CA ALA A 351 14.93 4.09 1.61
C ALA A 351 15.78 3.92 2.89
N LYS A 352 15.29 3.13 3.86
CA LYS A 352 16.02 2.83 5.10
C LYS A 352 17.36 2.16 4.84
N VAL A 353 17.41 1.21 3.90
CA VAL A 353 18.66 0.51 3.51
C VAL A 353 19.64 1.49 2.87
N LEU A 354 19.19 2.31 1.91
CA LEU A 354 20.05 3.25 1.19
C LEU A 354 20.60 4.34 2.12
N LEU A 355 19.75 4.95 2.95
CA LEU A 355 20.15 5.97 3.92
C LEU A 355 21.10 5.41 4.99
N GLY A 356 20.83 4.18 5.46
CA GLY A 356 21.68 3.47 6.42
C GLY A 356 23.08 3.20 5.88
N ARG A 357 23.20 2.77 4.61
CA ARG A 357 24.48 2.58 3.93
C ARG A 357 25.29 3.87 3.77
N ALA A 358 24.60 5.00 3.61
CA ALA A 358 25.24 6.30 3.52
C ALA A 358 25.71 6.85 4.90
N GLY A 359 25.38 6.16 6.00
CA GLY A 359 25.77 6.56 7.36
C GLY A 359 25.13 7.87 7.83
N LEU A 360 24.00 8.29 7.22
CA LEU A 360 23.35 9.54 7.54
C LEU A 360 22.41 9.41 8.75
N PRO A 361 22.28 10.47 9.56
CA PRO A 361 21.21 10.58 10.55
C PRO A 361 19.85 10.56 9.82
N ALA A 362 19.16 9.45 9.88
CA ALA A 362 17.87 9.28 9.22
C ALA A 362 16.90 8.48 10.07
N GLU A 363 15.63 8.83 9.98
CA GLU A 363 14.52 8.07 10.50
C GLU A 363 13.55 7.81 9.34
N VAL A 364 13.17 6.56 9.15
CA VAL A 364 12.19 6.18 8.11
C VAL A 364 11.03 5.46 8.78
N ILE A 365 9.84 6.04 8.63
CA ILE A 365 8.59 5.57 9.23
C ILE A 365 7.71 5.00 8.12
N ASP A 366 7.34 3.74 8.25
CA ASP A 366 6.29 3.10 7.48
C ASP A 366 4.96 3.34 8.19
N LEU A 367 4.14 4.23 7.66
CA LEU A 367 2.82 4.55 8.21
C LEU A 367 1.75 3.51 7.82
N GLY A 368 2.10 2.59 6.91
CA GLY A 368 1.28 1.42 6.57
C GLY A 368 1.48 0.23 7.50
N ASP A 369 2.43 0.29 8.44
CA ASP A 369 2.67 -0.76 9.43
C ASP A 369 1.49 -0.88 10.40
N ASP A 370 1.24 -2.11 10.90
CA ASP A 370 0.11 -2.48 11.76
C ASP A 370 -0.02 -1.56 12.99
N GLN A 371 1.09 -1.09 13.56
CA GLN A 371 1.08 -0.18 14.71
C GLN A 371 0.43 1.19 14.40
N TYR A 372 0.38 1.61 13.13
CA TYR A 372 -0.22 2.87 12.70
C TYR A 372 -1.59 2.69 12.06
N THR A 373 -1.92 1.47 11.60
CA THR A 373 -3.17 1.15 10.90
C THR A 373 -4.20 0.46 11.80
N ALA A 374 -3.83 0.06 13.02
CA ALA A 374 -4.77 -0.54 13.97
C ALA A 374 -5.96 0.39 14.23
N GLY A 375 -7.16 -0.03 13.79
CA GLY A 375 -8.41 0.74 13.91
C GLY A 375 -8.48 2.00 13.05
N ARG A 376 -7.61 2.15 12.06
CA ARG A 376 -7.58 3.27 11.09
C ARG A 376 -7.43 2.74 9.67
N PRO A 377 -7.91 3.49 8.66
CA PRO A 377 -7.63 3.13 7.27
C PRO A 377 -6.12 3.16 6.98
N HIS A 378 -5.72 2.33 6.03
CA HIS A 378 -4.36 2.38 5.50
C HIS A 378 -4.05 3.79 4.93
N PRO A 379 -2.85 4.36 5.11
CA PRO A 379 -2.51 5.72 4.68
C PRO A 379 -2.54 5.93 3.15
N MET A 380 -2.55 4.87 2.36
CA MET A 380 -2.86 4.97 0.92
C MET A 380 -4.33 5.26 0.64
N ILE A 381 -5.23 4.93 1.56
CA ILE A 381 -6.68 5.20 1.46
C ILE A 381 -7.01 6.54 2.10
N ASP A 382 -6.53 6.76 3.34
CA ASP A 382 -6.72 8.00 4.10
C ASP A 382 -5.36 8.64 4.46
N PRO A 383 -4.95 9.69 3.76
CA PRO A 383 -3.66 10.36 3.97
C PRO A 383 -3.62 11.26 5.20
N GLY A 384 -4.69 11.41 5.98
CA GLY A 384 -4.82 12.37 7.07
C GLY A 384 -3.73 12.24 8.14
N ALA A 385 -3.42 11.01 8.57
CA ALA A 385 -2.37 10.77 9.57
C ALA A 385 -0.98 11.15 9.06
N ARG A 386 -0.68 10.88 7.77
CA ARG A 386 0.58 11.29 7.14
C ARG A 386 0.65 12.80 6.96
N ALA A 387 -0.43 13.45 6.55
CA ALA A 387 -0.51 14.90 6.40
C ALA A 387 -0.14 15.62 7.70
N ALA A 388 -0.68 15.18 8.84
CA ALA A 388 -0.33 15.74 10.15
C ALA A 388 1.17 15.59 10.47
N ARG A 389 1.79 14.45 10.15
CA ARG A 389 3.22 14.22 10.36
C ARG A 389 4.12 15.07 9.45
N ILE A 390 3.69 15.33 8.21
CA ILE A 390 4.40 16.25 7.29
C ILE A 390 4.47 17.66 7.91
N VAL A 391 3.37 18.13 8.48
CA VAL A 391 3.33 19.46 9.15
C VAL A 391 4.23 19.46 10.39
N GLN A 392 4.16 18.42 11.21
CA GLN A 392 5.01 18.28 12.40
C GLN A 392 6.50 18.24 12.05
N ALA A 393 6.88 17.55 10.97
CA ALA A 393 8.26 17.44 10.51
C ALA A 393 8.90 18.81 10.20
N ALA A 394 8.14 19.75 9.68
CA ALA A 394 8.63 21.11 9.40
C ALA A 394 8.87 21.95 10.66
N ALA A 395 8.20 21.64 11.75
CA ALA A 395 8.40 22.27 13.05
C ALA A 395 9.61 21.70 13.83
N ASP A 396 10.08 20.50 13.49
CA ASP A 396 11.25 19.86 14.11
C ASP A 396 12.56 20.49 13.59
N PRO A 397 13.35 21.20 14.45
CA PRO A 397 14.58 21.86 14.02
C PRO A 397 15.68 20.89 13.55
N THR A 398 15.56 19.61 13.82
CA THR A 398 16.54 18.58 13.41
C THR A 398 16.30 18.02 12.00
N VAL A 399 15.09 18.17 11.44
CA VAL A 399 14.71 17.60 10.14
C VAL A 399 15.09 18.55 9.01
N GLY A 400 16.02 18.21 8.13
CA GLY A 400 16.44 18.97 6.94
C GLY A 400 15.68 18.54 5.67
N VAL A 401 15.45 17.24 5.53
CA VAL A 401 14.82 16.62 4.36
C VAL A 401 13.67 15.74 4.80
N VAL A 402 12.52 15.87 4.15
CA VAL A 402 11.39 14.94 4.26
C VAL A 402 11.27 14.16 2.98
N LEU A 403 11.31 12.83 3.09
CA LEU A 403 11.24 11.89 1.96
C LEU A 403 9.87 11.19 1.97
N LEU A 404 9.22 11.14 0.81
CA LEU A 404 7.82 10.72 0.66
C LEU A 404 7.66 9.76 -0.52
N ASP A 405 6.70 8.87 -0.42
CA ASP A 405 6.12 8.15 -1.56
C ASP A 405 4.73 8.69 -1.91
N VAL A 406 4.34 8.57 -3.15
CA VAL A 406 2.95 8.77 -3.62
C VAL A 406 2.58 7.56 -4.46
N VAL A 407 1.64 6.75 -3.97
CA VAL A 407 1.21 5.52 -4.63
C VAL A 407 -0.11 5.76 -5.34
N LEU A 408 -0.15 5.48 -6.64
CA LEU A 408 -1.32 5.56 -7.50
C LEU A 408 -1.92 4.17 -7.74
N GLY A 409 -3.01 4.13 -8.48
CA GLY A 409 -3.68 2.91 -8.90
C GLY A 409 -5.02 2.67 -8.19
N HIS A 410 -5.60 1.51 -8.45
CA HIS A 410 -6.84 1.08 -7.82
C HIS A 410 -6.66 0.93 -6.30
N GLY A 411 -7.68 1.26 -5.54
CA GLY A 411 -7.66 1.18 -4.07
C GLY A 411 -6.97 2.36 -3.38
N ALA A 412 -6.10 3.10 -4.06
CA ALA A 412 -5.44 4.29 -3.51
C ALA A 412 -6.40 5.50 -3.47
N HIS A 413 -6.02 6.51 -2.67
CA HIS A 413 -6.77 7.77 -2.58
C HIS A 413 -6.98 8.39 -3.98
N PRO A 414 -8.12 9.02 -4.27
CA PRO A 414 -8.39 9.63 -5.58
C PRO A 414 -7.41 10.75 -5.96
N ASP A 415 -6.88 11.48 -4.98
CA ASP A 415 -5.90 12.56 -5.16
C ASP A 415 -4.82 12.51 -4.06
N PRO A 416 -3.89 11.53 -4.11
CA PRO A 416 -2.87 11.39 -3.07
C PRO A 416 -1.83 12.51 -3.10
N ALA A 417 -1.51 13.06 -4.30
CA ALA A 417 -0.60 14.19 -4.43
C ALA A 417 -1.19 15.49 -3.90
N GLY A 418 -2.50 15.72 -4.09
CA GLY A 418 -3.19 16.88 -3.53
C GLY A 418 -3.16 16.90 -2.01
N ALA A 419 -3.37 15.75 -1.37
CA ALA A 419 -3.26 15.62 0.08
C ALA A 419 -1.83 15.91 0.59
N VAL A 420 -0.80 15.40 -0.09
CA VAL A 420 0.61 15.68 0.23
C VAL A 420 0.93 17.16 0.00
N ALA A 421 0.53 17.72 -1.14
CA ALA A 421 0.78 19.11 -1.51
C ALA A 421 0.18 20.09 -0.50
N ALA A 422 -1.07 19.86 -0.07
CA ALA A 422 -1.72 20.67 0.96
C ALA A 422 -0.94 20.64 2.29
N ALA A 423 -0.50 19.46 2.73
CA ALA A 423 0.29 19.31 3.94
C ALA A 423 1.67 19.99 3.82
N VAL A 424 2.33 19.89 2.66
CA VAL A 424 3.62 20.55 2.39
C VAL A 424 3.47 22.08 2.40
N LEU A 425 2.43 22.62 1.78
CA LEU A 425 2.17 24.06 1.80
C LEU A 425 1.90 24.57 3.23
N GLN A 426 1.11 23.84 4.00
CA GLN A 426 0.86 24.15 5.42
C GLN A 426 2.16 24.06 6.23
N ALA A 427 2.96 23.02 6.03
CA ALA A 427 4.26 22.85 6.67
C ALA A 427 5.20 24.01 6.38
N ARG A 428 5.28 24.45 5.12
CA ARG A 428 6.11 25.60 4.70
C ARG A 428 5.65 26.91 5.30
N ALA A 429 4.34 27.14 5.40
CA ALA A 429 3.78 28.34 6.02
C ALA A 429 4.09 28.42 7.54
N ALA A 430 4.18 27.27 8.21
CA ALA A 430 4.48 27.18 9.63
C ALA A 430 6.00 27.09 9.94
N ALA A 431 6.83 26.79 8.94
CA ALA A 431 8.25 26.56 9.13
C ALA A 431 9.05 27.87 9.33
N HIS A 432 9.94 27.91 10.32
CA HIS A 432 10.87 29.02 10.55
C HIS A 432 12.18 28.88 9.77
N ARG A 433 12.36 27.81 9.03
CA ARG A 433 13.54 27.47 8.23
C ARG A 433 13.17 26.64 7.00
N PRO A 434 14.02 26.62 5.97
CA PRO A 434 13.76 25.80 4.79
C PRO A 434 13.87 24.30 5.15
N VAL A 435 12.82 23.54 4.83
CA VAL A 435 12.78 22.06 4.83
C VAL A 435 12.56 21.59 3.40
N MET A 436 13.32 20.60 3.00
CA MET A 436 13.25 20.01 1.67
C MET A 436 12.27 18.85 1.64
N PHE A 437 11.37 18.86 0.68
CA PHE A 437 10.45 17.76 0.43
C PHE A 437 10.81 17.09 -0.87
N ILE A 438 11.03 15.78 -0.83
CA ILE A 438 11.35 14.94 -1.97
C ILE A 438 10.29 13.83 -2.05
N ALA A 439 9.81 13.52 -3.24
CA ALA A 439 8.87 12.41 -3.43
C ALA A 439 9.22 11.59 -4.68
N SER A 440 8.85 10.31 -4.66
CA SER A 440 8.68 9.48 -5.84
C SER A 440 7.20 9.13 -6.02
N ILE A 441 6.78 8.96 -7.27
CA ILE A 441 5.43 8.52 -7.61
C ILE A 441 5.52 7.09 -8.13
N CYS A 442 4.96 6.15 -7.34
CA CYS A 442 4.74 4.77 -7.76
C CYS A 442 3.42 4.72 -8.53
N GLY A 443 3.49 4.71 -9.85
CA GLY A 443 2.32 4.78 -10.71
C GLY A 443 2.64 4.75 -12.21
N THR A 444 1.59 4.63 -13.02
CA THR A 444 1.63 4.63 -14.48
C THR A 444 0.77 5.76 -15.06
N ALA A 445 0.97 6.05 -16.34
CA ALA A 445 0.15 7.04 -17.04
C ALA A 445 -1.33 6.63 -17.16
N ALA A 446 -1.60 5.34 -17.07
CA ALA A 446 -2.95 4.78 -17.19
C ALA A 446 -3.71 4.70 -15.85
N ASP A 447 -3.05 5.01 -14.73
CA ASP A 447 -3.69 5.02 -13.42
C ASP A 447 -4.78 6.08 -13.33
N PRO A 448 -5.92 5.80 -12.63
CA PRO A 448 -7.09 6.68 -12.62
C PRO A 448 -6.82 8.08 -12.06
N GLN A 449 -5.80 8.25 -11.23
CA GLN A 449 -5.41 9.54 -10.67
C GLN A 449 -4.68 10.46 -11.67
N GLY A 450 -4.15 9.92 -12.78
CA GLY A 450 -3.41 10.67 -13.79
C GLY A 450 -2.00 11.06 -13.33
N PHE A 451 -1.00 10.26 -13.69
CA PHE A 451 0.39 10.42 -13.24
C PHE A 451 0.93 11.85 -13.39
N ASP A 452 0.77 12.45 -14.58
CA ASP A 452 1.28 13.80 -14.87
C ASP A 452 0.56 14.88 -14.05
N ALA A 453 -0.74 14.74 -13.82
CA ALA A 453 -1.51 15.67 -12.99
C ALA A 453 -1.01 15.62 -11.53
N GLN A 454 -0.80 14.41 -10.99
CA GLN A 454 -0.26 14.21 -9.65
C GLN A 454 1.16 14.77 -9.53
N ALA A 455 2.02 14.53 -10.52
CA ALA A 455 3.37 15.08 -10.56
C ALA A 455 3.38 16.62 -10.57
N ASN A 456 2.52 17.24 -11.39
CA ASN A 456 2.41 18.69 -11.48
C ASN A 456 1.89 19.31 -10.17
N THR A 457 0.97 18.66 -9.48
CA THR A 457 0.46 19.08 -8.16
C THR A 457 1.59 19.12 -7.13
N LEU A 458 2.45 18.10 -7.07
CA LEU A 458 3.59 18.07 -6.17
C LEU A 458 4.63 19.15 -6.50
N ARG A 459 4.95 19.32 -7.82
CA ARG A 459 5.88 20.38 -8.27
C ARG A 459 5.39 21.77 -7.89
N ALA A 460 4.08 22.04 -8.08
CA ALA A 460 3.47 23.33 -7.71
C ALA A 460 3.59 23.63 -6.22
N ALA A 461 3.57 22.60 -5.35
CA ALA A 461 3.84 22.73 -3.91
C ALA A 461 5.34 22.82 -3.60
N GLY A 462 6.23 22.74 -4.59
CA GLY A 462 7.67 22.81 -4.47
C GLY A 462 8.30 21.51 -3.93
N VAL A 463 7.65 20.36 -4.11
CA VAL A 463 8.22 19.05 -3.83
C VAL A 463 9.16 18.68 -4.99
N LEU A 464 10.37 18.22 -4.69
CA LEU A 464 11.31 17.69 -5.68
C LEU A 464 10.89 16.26 -6.05
N LEU A 465 10.76 15.98 -7.33
CA LEU A 465 10.38 14.65 -7.80
C LEU A 465 11.61 13.84 -8.24
N ALA A 466 11.56 12.57 -7.96
CA ALA A 466 12.50 11.59 -8.45
C ALA A 466 11.77 10.50 -9.24
N GLY A 467 12.42 9.97 -10.28
CA GLY A 467 11.82 8.99 -11.19
C GLY A 467 11.63 7.60 -10.57
N SER A 468 12.25 7.33 -9.41
CA SER A 468 12.07 6.11 -8.63
C SER A 468 12.25 6.40 -7.14
N ASN A 469 11.84 5.46 -6.29
CA ASN A 469 12.05 5.55 -4.84
C ASN A 469 13.57 5.55 -4.49
N ALA A 470 14.35 4.71 -5.16
CA ALA A 470 15.81 4.70 -4.97
C ALA A 470 16.45 6.02 -5.39
N ALA A 471 16.03 6.64 -6.50
CA ALA A 471 16.50 7.95 -6.92
C ALA A 471 16.12 9.06 -5.92
N ALA A 472 14.93 8.99 -5.32
CA ALA A 472 14.52 9.91 -4.25
C ALA A 472 15.40 9.78 -3.01
N ALA A 473 15.74 8.57 -2.60
CA ALA A 473 16.64 8.32 -1.49
C ALA A 473 18.07 8.82 -1.79
N ARG A 474 18.60 8.58 -3.01
CA ARG A 474 19.90 9.13 -3.44
C ARG A 474 19.93 10.65 -3.42
N LEU A 475 18.89 11.30 -3.92
CA LEU A 475 18.77 12.77 -3.83
C LEU A 475 18.77 13.26 -2.37
N ALA A 476 18.03 12.58 -1.48
CA ALA A 476 18.02 12.91 -0.06
C ALA A 476 19.42 12.78 0.57
N ILE A 477 20.18 11.73 0.21
CA ILE A 477 21.58 11.53 0.63
C ILE A 477 22.46 12.72 0.19
N GLN A 478 22.39 13.09 -1.08
CA GLN A 478 23.18 14.22 -1.62
C GLN A 478 22.84 15.55 -0.92
N LEU A 479 21.55 15.83 -0.71
CA LEU A 479 21.10 17.07 -0.06
C LEU A 479 21.46 17.14 1.43
N ALA A 480 21.50 16.01 2.10
CA ALA A 480 21.93 15.92 3.50
C ALA A 480 23.46 15.90 3.67
N GLY A 481 24.24 16.03 2.59
CA GLY A 481 25.71 16.07 2.61
C GLY A 481 26.37 14.69 2.71
N GLY A 482 25.65 13.62 2.44
CA GLY A 482 26.19 12.26 2.36
C GLY A 482 26.88 11.98 1.02
N ALA A 483 27.81 11.04 1.02
CA ALA A 483 28.35 10.47 -0.20
C ALA A 483 27.45 9.31 -0.70
N GLU A 484 27.33 9.15 -2.02
CA GLU A 484 26.67 7.96 -2.56
C GLU A 484 27.46 6.71 -2.13
N PRO A 485 26.79 5.69 -1.58
CA PRO A 485 27.49 4.46 -1.19
C PRO A 485 28.05 3.78 -2.45
N GLU A 486 29.34 3.39 -2.39
CA GLU A 486 29.98 2.57 -3.43
C GLU A 486 29.21 1.25 -3.55
N GLY A 487 28.70 0.94 -4.74
CA GLY A 487 27.86 -0.23 -5.02
C GLY A 487 26.38 0.05 -5.30
N GLY A 488 25.93 1.29 -5.13
CA GLY A 488 24.54 1.70 -5.43
C GLY A 488 24.33 2.17 -6.88
N ARG A 489 25.24 1.88 -7.79
CA ARG A 489 24.98 2.10 -9.23
C ARG A 489 24.07 0.98 -9.74
N PRO A 490 22.98 1.34 -10.49
CA PRO A 490 22.00 0.39 -11.02
C PRO A 490 22.60 -0.63 -11.97
#